data_85bd70b1e93a2496342c56baaf525090
#
_entry.id   85bd70b1e93a2496342c56baaf525090
#
_cell.length_a   1.000
_cell.length_b   1.000
_cell.length_c   1.000
_cell.angle_alpha   90.00
_cell.angle_beta   90.00
_cell.angle_gamma   90.00
#
_symmetry.space_group_name_H-M   'P 1'
#
loop_
_entity.id
_entity.type
_entity.pdbx_description
1 polymer ?
#
loop_
_entity_poly.entity_id
_entity_poly.type
_entity_poly.pdbx_seq_one_letter_code
_entity_poly.pdbx_strand_id
1 'polypeptide(L)' 'MSHHENTLRKALIIHGITRRYYEPGRQDRSLKRIWRLHVNPYYPMSLDTYYRLLRVAERWLEARLEARKKL' A
#
# COMPACT_ATOMS: atom_id res chain seq x y z
N MET A 1 -1.69 3.08 -18.92
CA MET A 1 -0.25 3.31 -18.77
C MET A 1 0.31 2.52 -17.60
N SER A 2 1.35 1.77 -17.82
CA SER A 2 1.96 0.98 -16.76
C SER A 2 2.76 1.88 -15.81
N HIS A 3 2.78 1.50 -14.55
CA HIS A 3 3.60 2.19 -13.56
C HIS A 3 5.06 1.80 -13.72
N HIS A 4 5.95 2.72 -13.40
CA HIS A 4 7.38 2.41 -13.38
C HIS A 4 7.65 1.35 -12.32
N GLU A 5 8.66 0.54 -12.57
CA GLU A 5 9.07 -0.50 -11.64
C GLU A 5 9.35 0.07 -10.25
N ASN A 6 10.00 1.23 -10.18
CA ASN A 6 10.29 1.88 -8.90
C ASN A 6 9.02 2.28 -8.16
N THR A 7 8.01 2.74 -8.89
CA THR A 7 6.72 3.09 -8.28
C THR A 7 6.05 1.85 -7.70
N LEU A 8 6.07 0.76 -8.43
CA LEU A 8 5.49 -0.50 -7.97
C LEU A 8 6.22 -1.01 -6.73
N ARG A 9 7.54 -1.00 -6.72
CA ARG A 9 8.32 -1.41 -5.55
C ARG A 9 7.95 -0.58 -4.34
N LYS A 10 7.90 0.73 -4.51
CA LYS A 10 7.54 1.64 -3.42
C LYS A 10 6.13 1.34 -2.93
N ALA A 11 5.20 1.12 -3.85
CA ALA A 11 3.82 0.78 -3.51
C ALA A 11 3.75 -0.50 -2.67
N LEU A 12 4.50 -1.52 -3.06
CA LEU A 12 4.51 -2.79 -2.35
C LEU A 12 5.12 -2.65 -0.95
N ILE A 13 6.18 -1.86 -0.80
CA ILE A 13 6.79 -1.59 0.50
C ILE A 13 5.78 -0.88 1.41
N ILE A 14 5.13 0.16 0.90
CA ILE A 14 4.14 0.94 1.63
C ILE A 14 2.95 0.04 2.03
N HIS A 15 2.51 -0.80 1.11
CA HIS A 15 1.42 -1.75 1.37
C HIS A 15 1.80 -2.73 2.49
N GLY A 16 3.04 -3.22 2.47
CA GLY A 16 3.54 -4.12 3.50
C GLY A 16 3.56 -3.47 4.87
N ILE A 17 4.01 -2.21 4.95
CA ILE A 17 4.00 -1.45 6.21
C ILE A 17 2.58 -1.30 6.71
N THR A 18 1.66 -0.95 5.81
CA THR A 18 0.25 -0.77 6.16
C THR A 18 -0.35 -2.05 6.73
N ARG A 19 -0.12 -3.19 6.08
CA ARG A 19 -0.65 -4.46 6.55
C ARG A 19 -0.11 -4.83 7.92
N ARG A 20 1.12 -4.47 8.20
CA ARG A 20 1.75 -4.78 9.48
C ARG A 20 1.07 -4.07 10.64
N TYR A 21 0.62 -2.83 10.44
CA TYR A 21 0.06 -2.00 11.51
C TYR A 21 -1.46 -1.86 11.47
N TYR A 22 -2.08 -2.22 10.37
CA TYR A 22 -3.53 -2.07 10.21
C TYR A 22 -4.28 -3.18 10.93
N GLU A 23 -5.23 -2.78 11.78
CA GLU A 23 -6.11 -3.73 12.46
C GLU A 23 -7.56 -3.34 12.17
N PRO A 24 -8.33 -4.17 11.45
CA PRO A 24 -9.73 -3.88 11.17
C PRO A 24 -10.54 -3.69 12.46
N GLY A 25 -11.39 -2.68 12.47
CA GLY A 25 -12.22 -2.38 13.62
C GLY A 25 -11.56 -1.52 14.68
N ARG A 26 -10.30 -1.18 14.53
CA ARG A 26 -9.60 -0.31 15.46
C ARG A 26 -9.38 1.06 14.85
N GLN A 27 -10.06 2.06 15.40
CA GLN A 27 -9.97 3.42 14.87
C GLN A 27 -8.60 4.05 15.08
N ASP A 28 -7.91 3.68 16.15
CA ASP A 28 -6.58 4.19 16.43
C ASP A 28 -5.53 3.63 15.46
N ARG A 29 -5.90 2.65 14.65
CA ARG A 29 -5.04 2.03 13.63
C ARG A 29 -5.54 2.33 12.23
N SER A 30 -6.11 3.52 12.01
CA SER A 30 -6.61 3.94 10.70
C SER A 30 -5.46 4.14 9.72
N LEU A 31 -5.77 4.11 8.42
CA LEU A 31 -4.78 4.32 7.36
C LEU A 31 -4.07 5.68 7.50
N LYS A 32 -4.83 6.72 7.85
CA LYS A 32 -4.25 8.05 8.02
C LYS A 32 -3.21 8.06 9.14
N ARG A 33 -3.50 7.37 10.25
CA ARG A 33 -2.58 7.29 11.37
C ARG A 33 -1.33 6.50 10.99
N ILE A 34 -1.49 5.39 10.28
CA ILE A 34 -0.36 4.60 9.81
C ILE A 34 0.53 5.41 8.90
N TRP A 35 -0.06 6.17 7.98
CA TRP A 35 0.68 7.07 7.10
C TRP A 35 1.50 8.07 7.91
N ARG A 36 0.88 8.72 8.88
CA ARG A 36 1.54 9.76 9.67
C ARG A 36 2.68 9.22 10.52
N LEU A 37 2.50 8.05 11.12
CA LEU A 37 3.45 7.50 12.09
C LEU A 37 4.50 6.58 11.47
N HIS A 38 4.12 5.81 10.45
CA HIS A 38 4.96 4.72 9.95
C HIS A 38 5.39 4.87 8.50
N VAL A 39 4.77 5.74 7.75
CA VAL A 39 5.08 5.93 6.33
C VAL A 39 5.76 7.26 6.09
N ASN A 40 5.10 8.35 6.41
CA ASN A 40 5.61 9.69 6.11
C ASN A 40 7.00 10.00 6.68
N PRO A 41 7.35 9.56 7.91
CA PRO A 41 8.69 9.81 8.42
C PRO A 41 9.81 9.16 7.62
N TYR A 42 9.53 8.05 6.95
CA TYR A 42 10.52 7.29 6.19
C TYR A 42 10.39 7.49 4.70
N TYR A 43 9.18 7.68 4.22
CA TYR A 43 8.84 7.87 2.81
C TYR A 43 7.93 9.07 2.69
N PRO A 44 8.47 10.29 2.73
CA PRO A 44 7.65 11.51 2.72
C PRO A 44 6.74 11.56 1.49
N MET A 45 5.45 11.72 1.72
CA MET A 45 4.45 11.81 0.65
C MET A 45 3.15 12.36 1.22
N SER A 46 2.31 12.90 0.33
CA SER A 46 0.98 13.33 0.74
C SER A 46 0.08 12.13 1.04
N LEU A 47 -0.98 12.36 1.78
CA LEU A 47 -1.96 11.32 2.08
C LEU A 47 -2.62 10.79 0.80
N ASP A 48 -2.87 11.66 -0.18
CA ASP A 48 -3.42 11.23 -1.47
C ASP A 48 -2.49 10.27 -2.20
N THR A 49 -1.19 10.57 -2.20
CA THR A 49 -0.20 9.70 -2.81
C THR A 49 -0.15 8.36 -2.10
N TYR A 50 -0.24 8.37 -0.78
CA TYR A 50 -0.27 7.14 0.01
C TYR A 50 -1.45 6.25 -0.40
N TYR A 51 -2.65 6.81 -0.48
CA TYR A 51 -3.82 6.03 -0.90
C TYR A 51 -3.68 5.51 -2.32
N ARG A 52 -3.12 6.31 -3.21
CA ARG A 52 -2.89 5.90 -4.60
C ARG A 52 -1.93 4.71 -4.68
N LEU A 53 -0.84 4.75 -3.91
CA LEU A 53 0.13 3.67 -3.88
C LEU A 53 -0.48 2.39 -3.31
N LEU A 54 -1.34 2.50 -2.30
CA LEU A 54 -2.03 1.33 -1.78
C LEU A 54 -2.89 0.66 -2.85
N ARG A 55 -3.59 1.45 -3.66
CA ARG A 55 -4.39 0.90 -4.77
C ARG A 55 -3.54 0.23 -5.83
N VAL A 56 -2.39 0.82 -6.15
CA VAL A 56 -1.47 0.22 -7.11
C VAL A 56 -1.02 -1.15 -6.63
N ALA A 57 -0.61 -1.25 -5.37
CA ALA A 57 -0.16 -2.51 -4.78
C ALA A 57 -1.28 -3.54 -4.76
N GLU A 58 -2.48 -3.15 -4.34
CA GLU A 58 -3.62 -4.06 -4.27
C GLU A 58 -3.99 -4.63 -5.63
N ARG A 59 -4.03 -3.79 -6.66
CA ARG A 59 -4.33 -4.24 -8.02
C ARG A 59 -3.30 -5.24 -8.53
N TRP A 60 -2.03 -4.96 -8.27
CA TRP A 60 -0.96 -5.85 -8.68
C TRP A 60 -1.04 -7.20 -7.97
N LEU A 61 -1.31 -7.18 -6.67
CA LEU A 61 -1.45 -8.40 -5.88
C LEU A 61 -2.66 -9.20 -6.31
N GLU A 62 -3.79 -8.55 -6.58
CA GLU A 62 -4.99 -9.22 -7.07
C GLU A 62 -4.74 -9.87 -8.43
N ALA A 63 -4.04 -9.18 -9.33
CA ALA A 63 -3.72 -9.73 -10.64
C ALA A 63 -2.87 -10.98 -10.53
N ARG A 64 -1.93 -10.99 -9.58
CA ARG A 64 -1.10 -12.17 -9.35
C ARG A 64 -1.90 -13.34 -8.80
N LEU A 65 -2.80 -13.09 -7.87
CA LEU A 65 -3.67 -14.12 -7.33
C LEU A 65 -4.58 -14.71 -8.39
N GLU A 66 -5.15 -13.86 -9.25
CA GLU A 66 -5.97 -14.31 -10.36
C GLU A 66 -5.18 -15.21 -11.32
N ALA A 67 -3.96 -14.80 -11.66
CA ALA A 67 -3.11 -15.59 -12.55
C ALA A 67 -2.79 -16.97 -11.94
N ARG A 68 -2.55 -17.01 -10.63
CA ARG A 68 -2.27 -18.28 -9.94
C ARG A 68 -3.49 -19.21 -9.91
N LYS A 69 -4.67 -18.63 -9.76
CA LYS A 69 -5.90 -19.43 -9.71
C LYS A 69 -6.25 -20.06 -11.05
N LYS A 70 -5.79 -19.47 -12.15
CA LYS A 70 -6.06 -19.98 -13.49
C LYS A 70 -5.11 -21.08 -13.93
N LEU A 71 -4.10 -21.33 -13.18
CA LEU A 71 -3.19 -22.44 -13.42
C LEU A 71 -3.73 -23.71 -12.74
#